data_fdff6c9a238944fba35f63d3d6cd840f
#
_entry.id   fdff6c9a238944fba35f63d3d6cd840f
#
_cell.length_a   1.000
_cell.length_b   1.000
_cell.length_c   1.000
_cell.angle_alpha   90.00
_cell.angle_beta   90.00
_cell.angle_gamma   90.00
#
_symmetry.space_group_name_H-M   'P 1'
#
loop_
_entity.id
_entity.type
_entity.pdbx_description
1 polymer ?
#
loop_
_entity_poly.entity_id
_entity_poly.type
_entity_poly.pdbx_seq_one_letter_code
_entity_poly.pdbx_strand_id
1 'polypeptide(L)'
;MILFPAIDLKGGQCVRLKLGDMQQATVYNTDPAAQAKSFEEQGFEWLHVVDLDGAFAGHSANGDAVEAILKATKNPVQLGGGIRTLDHIENWLSRGLRRVILGTVAVRDPALVIEACKKFPDHVAVGIDAKGGKVAVEGWAEASELGIIELAKKFEGAGIAAIIY
;
A
#
# COMPACT_ATOMS: atom_id res chain seq x y z
N MET A 1 -1.01 2.57 21.02
CA MET A 1 -1.05 1.67 19.82
C MET A 1 -1.99 2.30 18.83
N ILE A 2 -1.60 2.47 17.57
CA ILE A 2 -2.45 3.01 16.52
C ILE A 2 -3.00 1.84 15.71
N LEU A 3 -4.31 1.80 15.48
CA LEU A 3 -4.95 0.81 14.62
C LEU A 3 -5.14 1.39 13.22
N PHE A 4 -4.84 0.59 12.21
CA PHE A 4 -5.02 0.91 10.80
C PHE A 4 -6.08 -0.02 10.21
N PRO A 5 -7.37 0.38 10.17
CA PRO A 5 -8.36 -0.41 9.46
C PRO A 5 -7.98 -0.47 7.97
N ALA A 6 -8.13 -1.67 7.38
CA ALA A 6 -7.71 -1.90 6.01
C ALA A 6 -8.89 -1.94 5.04
N ILE A 7 -8.71 -1.30 3.88
CA ILE A 7 -9.60 -1.37 2.73
C ILE A 7 -8.80 -1.96 1.57
N ASP A 8 -9.10 -3.21 1.21
CA ASP A 8 -8.59 -3.83 0.00
C ASP A 8 -9.52 -3.48 -1.16
N LEU A 9 -8.98 -2.92 -2.23
CA LEU A 9 -9.74 -2.50 -3.42
C LEU A 9 -9.55 -3.50 -4.56
N LYS A 10 -10.67 -3.98 -5.12
CA LYS A 10 -10.71 -4.78 -6.34
C LYS A 10 -11.92 -4.39 -7.17
N GLY A 11 -11.71 -4.05 -8.45
CA GLY A 11 -12.78 -3.60 -9.34
C GLY A 11 -13.57 -2.41 -8.79
N GLY A 12 -12.92 -1.49 -8.08
CA GLY A 12 -13.55 -0.32 -7.46
C GLY A 12 -14.33 -0.59 -6.18
N GLN A 13 -14.30 -1.81 -5.64
CA GLN A 13 -15.08 -2.23 -4.47
C GLN A 13 -14.17 -2.67 -3.31
N CYS A 14 -14.71 -2.60 -2.09
CA CYS A 14 -14.04 -3.10 -0.89
C CYS A 14 -14.20 -4.60 -0.78
N VAL A 15 -13.09 -5.32 -0.74
CA VAL A 15 -13.08 -6.79 -0.72
C VAL A 15 -12.24 -7.35 0.42
N ARG A 16 -12.47 -8.63 0.72
CA ARG A 16 -11.57 -9.45 1.53
C ARG A 16 -11.20 -10.70 0.73
N LEU A 17 -9.91 -10.93 0.56
CA LEU A 17 -9.41 -12.14 -0.09
C LEU A 17 -9.34 -13.30 0.91
N LYS A 18 -9.70 -14.49 0.48
CA LYS A 18 -9.46 -15.71 1.26
C LYS A 18 -8.03 -16.17 1.00
N LEU A 19 -7.18 -16.13 2.03
CA LEU A 19 -5.76 -16.53 1.97
C LEU A 19 -4.96 -15.83 0.85
N GLY A 20 -5.32 -14.59 0.50
CA GLY A 20 -4.65 -13.83 -0.57
C GLY A 20 -5.05 -14.22 -2.00
N ASP A 21 -6.02 -15.14 -2.17
CA ASP A 21 -6.45 -15.60 -3.50
C ASP A 21 -7.40 -14.58 -4.15
N MET A 22 -6.94 -13.97 -5.24
CA MET A 22 -7.71 -12.99 -6.03
C MET A 22 -9.03 -13.55 -6.59
N GLN A 23 -9.11 -14.87 -6.81
CA GLN A 23 -10.34 -15.51 -7.32
C GLN A 23 -11.36 -15.75 -6.21
N GLN A 24 -10.94 -15.71 -4.94
CA GLN A 24 -11.78 -15.90 -3.77
C GLN A 24 -11.98 -14.58 -3.01
N ALA A 25 -12.33 -13.52 -3.75
CA ALA A 25 -12.66 -12.22 -3.19
C ALA A 25 -14.13 -12.18 -2.75
N THR A 26 -14.37 -11.73 -1.52
CA THR A 26 -15.72 -11.41 -1.01
C THR A 26 -15.86 -9.90 -0.96
N VAL A 27 -16.84 -9.34 -1.67
CA VAL A 27 -17.20 -7.92 -1.59
C VAL A 27 -17.98 -7.70 -0.30
N TYR A 28 -17.53 -6.79 0.55
CA TYR A 28 -18.24 -6.42 1.78
C TYR A 28 -18.80 -5.00 1.75
N ASN A 29 -18.31 -4.15 0.85
CA ASN A 29 -18.89 -2.84 0.58
C ASN A 29 -18.62 -2.43 -0.88
N THR A 30 -19.63 -1.89 -1.54
CA THR A 30 -19.51 -1.39 -2.93
C THR A 30 -19.14 0.08 -3.00
N ASP A 31 -19.12 0.78 -1.86
CA ASP A 31 -18.78 2.20 -1.76
C ASP A 31 -17.55 2.38 -0.84
N PRO A 32 -16.33 2.47 -1.41
CA PRO A 32 -15.11 2.69 -0.65
C PRO A 32 -15.07 4.01 0.13
N ALA A 33 -15.72 5.06 -0.38
CA ALA A 33 -15.80 6.35 0.29
C ALA A 33 -16.64 6.27 1.56
N ALA A 34 -17.80 5.63 1.48
CA ALA A 34 -18.66 5.38 2.65
C ALA A 34 -17.95 4.49 3.68
N GLN A 35 -17.18 3.49 3.24
CA GLN A 35 -16.41 2.65 4.13
C GLN A 35 -15.32 3.43 4.87
N ALA A 36 -14.59 4.29 4.17
CA ALA A 36 -13.57 5.15 4.79
C ALA A 36 -14.17 6.11 5.83
N LYS A 37 -15.29 6.72 5.50
CA LYS A 37 -16.03 7.60 6.42
C LYS A 37 -16.53 6.86 7.66
N SER A 38 -17.02 5.63 7.48
CA SER A 38 -17.45 4.78 8.61
C SER A 38 -16.31 4.48 9.58
N PHE A 39 -15.08 4.24 9.08
CA PHE A 39 -13.93 4.07 9.94
C PHE A 39 -13.53 5.35 10.69
N GLU A 40 -13.60 6.51 10.04
CA GLU A 40 -13.39 7.81 10.70
C GLU A 40 -14.41 8.03 11.83
N GLU A 41 -15.69 7.77 11.58
CA GLU A 41 -16.77 7.91 12.55
C GLU A 41 -16.64 6.94 13.75
N GLN A 42 -15.99 5.80 13.56
CA GLN A 42 -15.64 4.84 14.61
C GLN A 42 -14.42 5.26 15.44
N GLY A 43 -13.76 6.37 15.10
CA GLY A 43 -12.63 6.93 15.83
C GLY A 43 -11.28 6.38 15.46
N PHE A 44 -11.13 5.69 14.33
CA PHE A 44 -9.81 5.33 13.81
C PHE A 44 -9.07 6.58 13.33
N GLU A 45 -7.76 6.62 13.55
CA GLU A 45 -6.92 7.78 13.25
C GLU A 45 -6.19 7.67 11.90
N TRP A 46 -6.13 6.50 11.31
CA TRP A 46 -5.47 6.20 10.05
C TRP A 46 -6.27 5.22 9.21
N LEU A 47 -6.04 5.24 7.89
CA LEU A 47 -6.53 4.21 6.97
C LEU A 47 -5.37 3.56 6.22
N HIS A 48 -5.46 2.23 6.05
CA HIS A 48 -4.59 1.44 5.19
C HIS A 48 -5.38 0.99 3.96
N VAL A 49 -4.95 1.39 2.77
CA VAL A 49 -5.62 1.06 1.51
C VAL A 49 -4.68 0.26 0.62
N VAL A 50 -5.19 -0.80 0.02
CA VAL A 50 -4.45 -1.62 -0.94
C VAL A 50 -5.19 -1.67 -2.27
N ASP A 51 -4.57 -1.20 -3.33
CA ASP A 51 -5.02 -1.40 -4.71
C ASP A 51 -4.56 -2.79 -5.19
N LEU A 52 -5.41 -3.80 -4.98
CA LEU A 52 -5.08 -5.19 -5.30
C LEU A 52 -4.87 -5.38 -6.81
N ASP A 53 -5.72 -4.81 -7.64
CA ASP A 53 -5.57 -4.88 -9.10
C ASP A 53 -4.28 -4.17 -9.55
N GLY A 54 -3.97 -3.02 -8.93
CA GLY A 54 -2.74 -2.27 -9.18
C GLY A 54 -1.48 -3.03 -8.79
N ALA A 55 -1.52 -3.83 -7.72
CA ALA A 55 -0.38 -4.65 -7.31
C ALA A 55 0.06 -5.62 -8.42
N PHE A 56 -0.89 -6.21 -9.14
CA PHE A 56 -0.64 -7.08 -10.30
C PHE A 56 -0.32 -6.28 -11.57
N ALA A 57 -1.07 -5.21 -11.85
CA ALA A 57 -0.89 -4.41 -13.05
C ALA A 57 0.42 -3.59 -13.07
N GLY A 58 0.98 -3.29 -11.90
CA GLY A 58 2.18 -2.46 -11.78
C GLY A 58 1.94 -0.96 -11.94
N HIS A 59 0.68 -0.55 -11.94
CA HIS A 59 0.20 0.84 -11.94
C HIS A 59 -1.14 0.89 -11.20
N SER A 60 -1.61 2.09 -10.84
CA SER A 60 -2.91 2.24 -10.18
C SER A 60 -4.04 1.75 -11.09
N ALA A 61 -4.86 0.83 -10.59
CA ALA A 61 -6.03 0.30 -11.28
C ALA A 61 -7.36 0.76 -10.65
N ASN A 62 -7.35 1.06 -9.34
CA ASN A 62 -8.51 1.54 -8.58
C ASN A 62 -8.39 3.05 -8.22
N GLY A 63 -7.76 3.86 -9.09
CA GLY A 63 -7.47 5.26 -8.82
C GLY A 63 -8.69 6.09 -8.41
N ASP A 64 -9.82 5.93 -9.10
CA ASP A 64 -11.06 6.66 -8.78
C ASP A 64 -11.58 6.32 -7.38
N ALA A 65 -11.51 5.05 -6.97
CA ALA A 65 -11.91 4.62 -5.64
C ALA A 65 -10.99 5.19 -4.55
N VAL A 66 -9.67 5.23 -4.80
CA VAL A 66 -8.70 5.86 -3.88
C VAL A 66 -8.98 7.36 -3.75
N GLU A 67 -9.23 8.07 -4.85
CA GLU A 67 -9.59 9.49 -4.80
C GLU A 67 -10.90 9.73 -4.04
N ALA A 68 -11.89 8.87 -4.21
CA ALA A 68 -13.15 8.97 -3.47
C ALA A 68 -12.92 8.79 -1.97
N ILE A 69 -12.06 7.85 -1.56
CA ILE A 69 -11.64 7.69 -0.16
C ILE A 69 -10.97 8.96 0.36
N LEU A 70 -9.98 9.50 -0.36
CA LEU A 70 -9.25 10.71 0.05
C LEU A 70 -10.15 11.92 0.23
N LYS A 71 -11.22 12.03 -0.57
CA LYS A 71 -12.22 13.11 -0.45
C LYS A 71 -13.22 12.91 0.70
N ALA A 72 -13.46 11.65 1.09
CA ALA A 72 -14.49 11.30 2.07
C ALA A 72 -14.02 11.36 3.52
N THR A 73 -12.72 11.23 3.78
CA THR A 73 -12.16 11.20 5.13
C THR A 73 -11.12 12.30 5.35
N LYS A 74 -10.97 12.74 6.59
CA LYS A 74 -9.88 13.61 7.05
C LYS A 74 -8.70 12.83 7.61
N ASN A 75 -8.89 11.54 7.81
CA ASN A 75 -7.82 10.67 8.32
C ASN A 75 -6.68 10.55 7.32
N PRO A 76 -5.43 10.53 7.78
CA PRO A 76 -4.31 10.22 6.93
C PRO A 76 -4.45 8.80 6.35
N VAL A 77 -4.24 8.68 5.04
CA VAL A 77 -4.35 7.44 4.29
C VAL A 77 -2.97 7.00 3.84
N GLN A 78 -2.67 5.71 3.99
CA GLN A 78 -1.53 5.07 3.34
C GLN A 78 -2.02 4.11 2.26
N LEU A 79 -1.33 4.09 1.11
CA LEU A 79 -1.71 3.32 -0.07
C LEU A 79 -0.57 2.40 -0.51
N GLY A 80 -0.89 1.13 -0.69
CA GLY A 80 -0.06 0.15 -1.39
C GLY A 80 -0.74 -0.38 -2.65
N GLY A 81 0.03 -1.02 -3.52
CA GLY A 81 -0.44 -1.59 -4.79
C GLY A 81 -0.11 -0.73 -6.02
N GLY A 82 0.73 -1.26 -6.91
CA GLY A 82 1.03 -0.65 -8.21
C GLY A 82 1.95 0.57 -8.23
N ILE A 83 2.45 1.04 -7.10
CA ILE A 83 3.34 2.21 -7.02
C ILE A 83 4.78 1.76 -7.28
N ARG A 84 5.35 2.12 -8.44
CA ARG A 84 6.67 1.62 -8.89
C ARG A 84 7.62 2.69 -9.41
N THR A 85 7.21 3.97 -9.49
CA THR A 85 8.03 5.08 -9.99
C THR A 85 7.92 6.31 -9.10
N LEU A 86 8.88 7.23 -9.19
CA LEU A 86 8.82 8.51 -8.47
C LEU A 86 7.61 9.35 -8.90
N ASP A 87 7.25 9.32 -10.19
CA ASP A 87 6.07 10.02 -10.70
C ASP A 87 4.76 9.47 -10.10
N HIS A 88 4.66 8.14 -9.92
CA HIS A 88 3.51 7.55 -9.22
C HIS A 88 3.42 8.02 -7.76
N ILE A 89 4.57 8.10 -7.08
CA ILE A 89 4.63 8.59 -5.69
C ILE A 89 4.19 10.04 -5.63
N GLU A 90 4.80 10.92 -6.44
CA GLU A 90 4.50 12.35 -6.47
C GLU A 90 3.03 12.62 -6.81
N ASN A 91 2.48 11.89 -7.79
CA ASN A 91 1.10 12.00 -8.20
C ASN A 91 0.12 11.68 -7.05
N TRP A 92 0.36 10.61 -6.28
CA TRP A 92 -0.49 10.27 -5.15
C TRP A 92 -0.35 11.22 -3.97
N LEU A 93 0.88 11.63 -3.64
CA LEU A 93 1.10 12.60 -2.55
C LEU A 93 0.49 13.96 -2.87
N SER A 94 0.56 14.43 -4.12
CA SER A 94 -0.06 15.70 -4.56
C SER A 94 -1.59 15.68 -4.49
N ARG A 95 -2.21 14.50 -4.53
CA ARG A 95 -3.66 14.31 -4.37
C ARG A 95 -4.10 14.18 -2.90
N GLY A 96 -3.18 14.31 -1.95
CA GLY A 96 -3.49 14.30 -0.52
C GLY A 96 -3.24 12.96 0.19
N LEU A 97 -2.66 11.97 -0.50
CA LEU A 97 -2.21 10.76 0.18
C LEU A 97 -1.13 11.10 1.20
N ARG A 98 -1.24 10.54 2.42
CA ARG A 98 -0.24 10.83 3.47
C ARG A 98 1.02 9.97 3.33
N ARG A 99 0.90 8.72 2.85
CA ARG A 99 2.04 7.81 2.75
C ARG A 99 1.84 6.77 1.66
N VAL A 100 2.85 6.52 0.86
CA VAL A 100 2.91 5.42 -0.10
C VAL A 100 3.59 4.21 0.53
N ILE A 101 3.18 3.01 0.11
CA ILE A 101 3.78 1.74 0.53
C ILE A 101 4.40 1.10 -0.70
N LEU A 102 5.71 0.90 -0.66
CA LEU A 102 6.50 0.33 -1.73
C LEU A 102 6.86 -1.12 -1.39
N GLY A 103 6.29 -2.08 -2.11
CA GLY A 103 6.54 -3.51 -1.93
C GLY A 103 7.50 -4.04 -3.01
N THR A 104 6.99 -4.47 -4.14
CA THR A 104 7.76 -5.07 -5.24
C THR A 104 8.97 -4.22 -5.66
N VAL A 105 8.82 -2.91 -5.75
CA VAL A 105 9.92 -2.01 -6.12
C VAL A 105 11.03 -1.96 -5.07
N ALA A 106 10.71 -2.17 -3.80
CA ALA A 106 11.72 -2.23 -2.74
C ALA A 106 12.69 -3.42 -2.92
N VAL A 107 12.22 -4.50 -3.56
CA VAL A 107 13.06 -5.66 -3.93
C VAL A 107 13.80 -5.41 -5.24
N ARG A 108 13.11 -4.91 -6.26
CA ARG A 108 13.63 -4.80 -7.64
C ARG A 108 14.53 -3.58 -7.84
N ASP A 109 14.21 -2.46 -7.20
CA ASP A 109 14.96 -1.20 -7.29
C ASP A 109 15.02 -0.50 -5.93
N PRO A 110 15.87 -0.97 -4.98
CA PRO A 110 16.04 -0.33 -3.68
C PRO A 110 16.55 1.12 -3.78
N ALA A 111 17.27 1.46 -4.84
CA ALA A 111 17.80 2.81 -5.05
C ALA A 111 16.68 3.82 -5.26
N LEU A 112 15.63 3.46 -6.01
CA LEU A 112 14.44 4.29 -6.17
C LEU A 112 13.76 4.57 -4.84
N VAL A 113 13.68 3.58 -3.94
CA VAL A 113 13.09 3.77 -2.59
C VAL A 113 13.89 4.78 -1.78
N ILE A 114 15.24 4.66 -1.80
CA ILE A 114 16.14 5.60 -1.09
C ILE A 114 16.00 7.02 -1.67
N GLU A 115 15.89 7.15 -2.99
CA GLU A 115 15.66 8.43 -3.65
C GLU A 115 14.29 9.02 -3.27
N ALA A 116 13.24 8.19 -3.28
CA ALA A 116 11.90 8.58 -2.86
C ALA A 116 11.87 9.10 -1.41
N CYS A 117 12.58 8.44 -0.48
CA CYS A 117 12.68 8.90 0.91
C CYS A 117 13.36 10.27 1.03
N LYS A 118 14.36 10.56 0.21
CA LYS A 118 15.02 11.87 0.17
C LYS A 118 14.12 12.97 -0.40
N LYS A 119 13.36 12.64 -1.47
CA LYS A 119 12.47 13.58 -2.14
C LYS A 119 11.18 13.82 -1.34
N PHE A 120 10.69 12.80 -0.65
CA PHE A 120 9.42 12.80 0.07
C PHE A 120 9.60 12.29 1.51
N PRO A 121 10.30 13.04 2.38
CA PRO A 121 10.58 12.61 3.76
C PRO A 121 9.28 12.35 4.52
N ASP A 122 9.25 11.28 5.34
CA ASP A 122 8.09 10.82 6.13
C ASP A 122 6.86 10.34 5.33
N HIS A 123 6.97 10.24 4.00
CA HIS A 123 5.86 9.82 3.14
C HIS A 123 6.03 8.43 2.51
N VAL A 124 7.16 7.76 2.76
CA VAL A 124 7.47 6.46 2.15
C VAL A 124 7.55 5.37 3.21
N ALA A 125 6.76 4.32 3.05
CA ALA A 125 6.88 3.07 3.81
C ALA A 125 7.30 1.94 2.88
N VAL A 126 7.95 0.92 3.45
CA VAL A 126 8.31 -0.31 2.74
C VAL A 126 7.42 -1.45 3.22
N GLY A 127 6.72 -2.10 2.29
CA GLY A 127 5.98 -3.32 2.53
C GLY A 127 6.88 -4.54 2.31
N ILE A 128 6.92 -5.43 3.30
CA ILE A 128 7.70 -6.67 3.25
C ILE A 128 6.76 -7.84 3.49
N ASP A 129 6.10 -8.29 2.45
CA ASP A 129 5.32 -9.51 2.49
C ASP A 129 6.24 -10.72 2.44
N ALA A 130 5.94 -11.76 3.22
CA ALA A 130 6.81 -12.92 3.33
C ALA A 130 6.07 -14.25 3.12
N LYS A 131 6.71 -15.16 2.38
CA LYS A 131 6.24 -16.52 2.19
C LYS A 131 7.41 -17.49 2.37
N GLY A 132 7.28 -18.41 3.34
CA GLY A 132 8.36 -19.38 3.62
C GLY A 132 9.68 -18.73 4.05
N GLY A 133 9.67 -17.57 4.73
CA GLY A 133 10.87 -16.88 5.20
C GLY A 133 11.56 -16.00 4.13
N LYS A 134 11.04 -15.97 2.90
CA LYS A 134 11.52 -15.14 1.79
C LYS A 134 10.51 -14.06 1.45
N VAL A 135 11.00 -12.95 0.90
CA VAL A 135 10.14 -11.83 0.51
C VAL A 135 9.31 -12.20 -0.72
N ALA A 136 7.99 -11.98 -0.62
CA ALA A 136 7.06 -12.14 -1.73
C ALA A 136 6.91 -10.82 -2.50
N VAL A 137 6.75 -10.90 -3.81
CA VAL A 137 6.56 -9.77 -4.71
C VAL A 137 5.33 -9.98 -5.60
N GLU A 138 4.89 -8.91 -6.29
CA GLU A 138 3.77 -8.94 -7.24
C GLU A 138 2.46 -9.48 -6.63
N GLY A 139 2.06 -8.94 -5.49
CA GLY A 139 0.84 -9.37 -4.83
C GLY A 139 0.86 -10.84 -4.38
N TRP A 140 2.00 -11.33 -3.91
CA TRP A 140 2.24 -12.72 -3.48
C TRP A 140 2.37 -13.75 -4.62
N ALA A 141 2.41 -13.30 -5.88
CA ALA A 141 2.51 -14.19 -7.03
C ALA A 141 3.89 -14.86 -7.13
N GLU A 142 4.95 -14.16 -6.73
CA GLU A 142 6.33 -14.65 -6.80
C GLU A 142 7.01 -14.53 -5.44
N ALA A 143 7.89 -15.50 -5.12
CA ALA A 143 8.80 -15.41 -3.99
C ALA A 143 10.20 -15.01 -4.50
N SER A 144 10.82 -14.01 -3.89
CA SER A 144 12.21 -13.66 -4.15
C SER A 144 13.15 -14.60 -3.38
N GLU A 145 14.44 -14.61 -3.75
CA GLU A 145 15.47 -15.32 -2.97
C GLU A 145 15.92 -14.50 -1.74
N LEU A 146 15.45 -13.25 -1.61
CA LEU A 146 15.88 -12.30 -0.58
C LEU A 146 15.22 -12.59 0.77
N GLY A 147 16.02 -12.60 1.83
CA GLY A 147 15.53 -12.72 3.21
C GLY A 147 14.86 -11.43 3.70
N ILE A 148 13.86 -11.58 4.58
CA ILE A 148 13.09 -10.47 5.16
C ILE A 148 14.00 -9.44 5.83
N ILE A 149 14.90 -9.92 6.72
CA ILE A 149 15.82 -9.06 7.47
C ILE A 149 16.85 -8.41 6.55
N GLU A 150 17.28 -9.12 5.51
CA GLU A 150 18.23 -8.60 4.53
C GLU A 150 17.61 -7.42 3.75
N LEU A 151 16.36 -7.55 3.32
CA LEU A 151 15.65 -6.44 2.67
C LEU A 151 15.46 -5.26 3.62
N ALA A 152 15.00 -5.51 4.85
CA ALA A 152 14.79 -4.44 5.83
C ALA A 152 16.07 -3.64 6.11
N LYS A 153 17.22 -4.33 6.24
CA LYS A 153 18.52 -3.70 6.45
C LYS A 153 18.98 -2.80 5.30
N LYS A 154 18.53 -3.03 4.05
CA LYS A 154 18.85 -2.15 2.92
C LYS A 154 18.33 -0.73 3.10
N PHE A 155 17.29 -0.58 3.92
CA PHE A 155 16.66 0.72 4.18
C PHE A 155 17.00 1.30 5.55
N GLU A 156 17.93 0.68 6.29
CA GLU A 156 18.45 1.26 7.53
C GLU A 156 19.11 2.59 7.25
N GLY A 157 18.67 3.65 7.93
CA GLY A 157 19.16 5.03 7.71
C GLY A 157 18.68 5.70 6.42
N ALA A 158 17.86 5.04 5.59
CA ALA A 158 17.35 5.62 4.34
C ALA A 158 16.22 6.66 4.55
N GLY A 159 15.67 6.76 5.77
CA GLY A 159 14.58 7.70 6.09
C GLY A 159 13.19 7.19 5.73
N ILE A 160 12.99 5.85 5.67
CA ILE A 160 11.65 5.28 5.55
C ILE A 160 10.80 5.62 6.77
N ALA A 161 9.52 5.94 6.55
CA ALA A 161 8.59 6.29 7.64
C ALA A 161 8.14 5.06 8.45
N ALA A 162 8.08 3.88 7.81
CA ALA A 162 7.70 2.62 8.46
C ALA A 162 8.10 1.41 7.60
N ILE A 163 8.22 0.26 8.27
CA ILE A 163 8.15 -1.06 7.62
C ILE A 163 6.77 -1.65 7.96
N ILE A 164 6.11 -2.22 6.95
CA ILE A 164 4.85 -2.95 7.09
C ILE A 164 5.15 -4.41 6.78
N TYR A 165 4.89 -5.27 7.78
CA TYR A 165 5.19 -6.70 7.71
C TYR A 165 3.94 -7.54 7.97
#